data_6b9bc36fe94ed3422b990e243dcb15ba
#
_entry.id   6b9bc36fe94ed3422b990e243dcb15ba
#
_cell.length_a   1.000
_cell.length_b   1.000
_cell.length_c   1.000
_cell.angle_alpha   90.00
_cell.angle_beta   90.00
_cell.angle_gamma   90.00
#
_symmetry.space_group_name_H-M   'P 1'
#
loop_
_entity.id
_entity.type
_entity.pdbx_description
1 polymer ?
#
loop_
_entity_poly.entity_id
_entity_poly.type
_entity_poly.pdbx_seq_one_letter_code
_entity_poly.pdbx_strand_id
1 'polypeptide(L)'
;MKPKKSLGQHFLSDAGILGRIADAVGISPGETVLEIGPGRGDLTRQLLHRGARVVAIEKDTGLAAELMGEGRGKREEGNVTVIEGDALRVDWHSVVASTLPSSRFPPPRFSVVGNIPYNITSPLLEKALTPPLPRVIVFLVQKEVADRIASPPGSRIYGALSVGIQAACRVEKLFTVKAGAFRPSPKVDSAVIRLTPLAQPLVPVEQAGAFRRFVVACFSQRRKQLRNAVAGAVGREPAVVADALRALGFDPTLRPERLAPADFARLLIWSDQL
;
A
#
# COMPACT_ATOMS: atom_id res chain seq x y z
N MET A 1 15.39 -13.84 19.14
CA MET A 1 14.51 -12.94 19.93
C MET A 1 13.06 -13.46 19.92
N LYS A 2 12.26 -13.26 21.02
CA LYS A 2 10.84 -13.68 21.05
C LYS A 2 9.96 -12.65 20.32
N PRO A 3 8.95 -13.07 19.53
CA PRO A 3 8.04 -12.16 18.84
C PRO A 3 7.25 -11.28 19.82
N LYS A 4 7.14 -9.99 19.55
CA LYS A 4 6.36 -9.04 20.34
C LYS A 4 4.92 -8.98 19.84
N LYS A 5 3.97 -9.47 20.64
CA LYS A 5 2.53 -9.45 20.28
C LYS A 5 2.00 -8.03 20.04
N SER A 6 2.50 -7.03 20.79
CA SER A 6 2.13 -5.62 20.65
C SER A 6 2.49 -5.03 19.28
N LEU A 7 3.46 -5.61 18.58
CA LEU A 7 3.87 -5.20 17.25
C LEU A 7 3.26 -6.06 16.14
N GLY A 8 2.44 -7.05 16.46
CA GLY A 8 1.79 -7.94 15.49
C GLY A 8 2.80 -8.77 14.69
N GLN A 9 3.94 -9.14 15.28
CA GLN A 9 5.03 -9.82 14.58
C GLN A 9 4.68 -11.26 14.21
N HIS A 10 4.73 -11.57 12.92
CA HIS A 10 4.64 -12.91 12.32
C HIS A 10 5.80 -13.04 11.32
N PHE A 11 6.82 -13.80 11.70
CA PHE A 11 8.03 -13.95 10.86
C PHE A 11 7.80 -15.03 9.80
N LEU A 12 8.06 -14.69 8.56
CA LEU A 12 8.12 -15.60 7.41
C LEU A 12 9.58 -15.97 7.17
N SER A 13 9.90 -17.27 7.17
CA SER A 13 11.27 -17.76 6.98
C SER A 13 11.40 -18.75 5.81
N ASP A 14 10.32 -19.03 5.09
CA ASP A 14 10.37 -19.86 3.89
C ASP A 14 11.10 -19.13 2.76
N ALA A 15 12.29 -19.61 2.40
CA ALA A 15 13.16 -18.97 1.40
C ALA A 15 12.53 -18.92 0.01
N GLY A 16 11.71 -19.91 -0.36
CA GLY A 16 11.02 -19.95 -1.64
C GLY A 16 9.93 -18.87 -1.72
N ILE A 17 9.16 -18.67 -0.65
CA ILE A 17 8.14 -17.63 -0.57
C ILE A 17 8.80 -16.25 -0.57
N LEU A 18 9.85 -16.06 0.24
CA LEU A 18 10.60 -14.81 0.33
C LEU A 18 11.26 -14.47 -1.02
N GLY A 19 11.82 -15.46 -1.71
CA GLY A 19 12.35 -15.29 -3.06
C GLY A 19 11.30 -14.78 -4.04
N ARG A 20 10.10 -15.38 -4.05
CA ARG A 20 8.98 -14.94 -4.89
C ARG A 20 8.50 -13.51 -4.56
N ILE A 21 8.54 -13.10 -3.28
CA ILE A 21 8.23 -11.72 -2.88
C ILE A 21 9.28 -10.76 -3.47
N ALA A 22 10.57 -11.09 -3.34
CA ALA A 22 11.64 -10.27 -3.88
C ALA A 22 11.60 -10.21 -5.43
N ASP A 23 11.28 -11.32 -6.11
CA ASP A 23 11.08 -11.36 -7.57
C ASP A 23 9.93 -10.45 -8.01
N ALA A 24 8.85 -10.39 -7.22
CA ALA A 24 7.71 -9.53 -7.51
C ALA A 24 8.04 -8.02 -7.51
N VAL A 25 9.11 -7.60 -6.84
CA VAL A 25 9.62 -6.22 -6.88
C VAL A 25 10.18 -5.90 -8.26
N GLY A 26 10.79 -6.88 -8.95
CA GLY A 26 11.44 -6.68 -10.26
C GLY A 26 12.61 -5.71 -10.14
N ILE A 27 13.56 -6.04 -9.27
CA ILE A 27 14.70 -5.21 -8.90
C ILE A 27 15.68 -5.07 -10.07
N SER A 28 16.06 -3.84 -10.37
CA SER A 28 17.22 -3.56 -11.23
C SER A 28 18.51 -3.47 -10.38
N PRO A 29 19.68 -3.92 -10.88
CA PRO A 29 20.91 -3.85 -10.11
C PRO A 29 21.21 -2.42 -9.61
N GLY A 30 21.48 -2.26 -8.31
CA GLY A 30 21.69 -0.97 -7.65
C GLY A 30 20.44 -0.15 -7.37
N GLU A 31 19.25 -0.67 -7.66
CA GLU A 31 17.99 -0.02 -7.30
C GLU A 31 17.83 0.05 -5.77
N THR A 32 17.33 1.19 -5.30
CA THR A 32 16.99 1.34 -3.88
C THR A 32 15.62 0.72 -3.59
N VAL A 33 15.58 -0.16 -2.61
CA VAL A 33 14.36 -0.79 -2.11
C VAL A 33 14.17 -0.42 -0.64
N LEU A 34 13.04 0.22 -0.33
CA LEU A 34 12.63 0.50 1.03
C LEU A 34 11.88 -0.73 1.58
N GLU A 35 12.45 -1.37 2.58
CA GLU A 35 11.83 -2.49 3.27
C GLU A 35 11.15 -2.02 4.57
N ILE A 36 9.88 -2.32 4.72
CA ILE A 36 9.11 -2.01 5.92
C ILE A 36 9.01 -3.23 6.82
N GLY A 37 9.58 -3.13 8.02
CA GLY A 37 9.59 -4.21 9.01
C GLY A 37 10.43 -5.40 8.57
N PRO A 38 11.75 -5.25 8.39
CA PRO A 38 12.65 -6.35 7.96
C PRO A 38 12.66 -7.52 8.94
N GLY A 39 12.31 -7.27 10.21
CA GLY A 39 12.30 -8.30 11.24
C GLY A 39 13.68 -8.91 11.44
N ARG A 40 13.84 -10.20 11.07
CA ARG A 40 15.10 -10.93 11.15
C ARG A 40 15.98 -10.81 9.89
N GLY A 41 15.59 -9.95 8.95
CA GLY A 41 16.34 -9.74 7.71
C GLY A 41 16.18 -10.86 6.66
N ASP A 42 15.23 -11.77 6.83
CA ASP A 42 15.05 -12.88 5.88
C ASP A 42 14.68 -12.39 4.48
N LEU A 43 13.80 -11.40 4.35
CA LEU A 43 13.47 -10.77 3.08
C LEU A 43 14.60 -9.84 2.63
N THR A 44 15.23 -9.10 3.54
CA THR A 44 16.39 -8.25 3.28
C THR A 44 17.47 -9.01 2.51
N ARG A 45 17.83 -10.22 2.98
CA ARG A 45 18.82 -11.08 2.31
C ARG A 45 18.40 -11.43 0.88
N GLN A 46 17.12 -11.71 0.64
CA GLN A 46 16.62 -12.01 -0.70
C GLN A 46 16.71 -10.81 -1.66
N LEU A 47 16.47 -9.59 -1.14
CA LEU A 47 16.59 -8.35 -1.90
C LEU A 47 18.05 -8.06 -2.27
N LEU A 48 18.98 -8.21 -1.31
CA LEU A 48 20.42 -8.04 -1.53
C LEU A 48 20.99 -9.00 -2.57
N HIS A 49 20.59 -10.28 -2.52
CA HIS A 49 21.00 -11.28 -3.51
C HIS A 49 20.56 -10.91 -4.93
N ARG A 50 19.56 -10.04 -5.10
CA ARG A 50 19.09 -9.52 -6.39
C ARG A 50 19.73 -8.18 -6.76
N GLY A 51 20.74 -7.76 -6.00
CA GLY A 51 21.50 -6.55 -6.26
C GLY A 51 20.80 -5.26 -5.82
N ALA A 52 19.81 -5.34 -4.91
CA ALA A 52 19.18 -4.16 -4.33
C ALA A 52 20.15 -3.43 -3.38
N ARG A 53 19.97 -2.11 -3.29
CA ARG A 53 20.38 -1.33 -2.12
C ARG A 53 19.16 -1.23 -1.21
N VAL A 54 19.25 -1.79 0.00
CA VAL A 54 18.11 -1.86 0.92
C VAL A 54 18.20 -0.76 1.97
N VAL A 55 17.10 -0.02 2.11
CA VAL A 55 16.85 0.89 3.24
C VAL A 55 15.73 0.26 4.04
N ALA A 56 15.99 -0.17 5.26
CA ALA A 56 15.05 -0.92 6.09
C ALA A 56 14.58 -0.07 7.28
N ILE A 57 13.27 0.05 7.49
CA ILE A 57 12.68 0.73 8.66
C ILE A 57 12.14 -0.33 9.60
N GLU A 58 12.74 -0.45 10.80
CA GLU A 58 12.35 -1.40 11.84
C GLU A 58 11.95 -0.67 13.14
N LYS A 59 10.76 -1.03 13.63
CA LYS A 59 10.23 -0.43 14.88
C LYS A 59 10.73 -1.11 16.14
N ASP A 60 11.12 -2.38 16.05
CA ASP A 60 11.66 -3.14 17.16
C ASP A 60 13.16 -2.82 17.32
N THR A 61 13.50 -2.06 18.38
CA THR A 61 14.90 -1.63 18.69
C THR A 61 15.87 -2.79 18.72
N GLY A 62 15.45 -3.94 19.29
CA GLY A 62 16.29 -5.11 19.38
C GLY A 62 16.58 -5.76 18.03
N LEU A 63 15.58 -5.86 17.15
CA LEU A 63 15.74 -6.38 15.79
C LEU A 63 16.54 -5.39 14.92
N ALA A 64 16.31 -4.09 15.08
CA ALA A 64 17.10 -3.08 14.38
C ALA A 64 18.58 -3.17 14.76
N ALA A 65 18.90 -3.30 16.06
CA ALA A 65 20.28 -3.46 16.53
C ALA A 65 20.95 -4.77 16.04
N GLU A 66 20.18 -5.88 16.00
CA GLU A 66 20.65 -7.17 15.46
C GLU A 66 21.04 -7.04 13.98
N LEU A 67 20.15 -6.44 13.16
CA LEU A 67 20.40 -6.19 11.73
C LEU A 67 21.60 -5.24 11.49
N MET A 68 21.74 -4.18 12.29
CA MET A 68 22.91 -3.29 12.25
C MET A 68 24.21 -4.03 12.62
N GLY A 69 24.12 -4.98 13.54
CA GLY A 69 25.27 -5.81 13.96
C GLY A 69 25.69 -6.82 12.91
N GLU A 70 24.74 -7.45 12.23
CA GLU A 70 25.01 -8.41 11.14
C GLU A 70 25.67 -7.73 9.92
N GLY A 71 25.34 -6.47 9.65
CA GLY A 71 25.94 -5.67 8.55
C GLY A 71 27.43 -5.36 8.75
N ARG A 72 27.96 -5.49 9.98
CA ARG A 72 29.39 -5.22 10.27
C ARG A 72 30.32 -6.41 10.04
N GLY A 73 29.81 -7.59 9.68
CA GLY A 73 30.58 -8.82 9.68
C GLY A 73 30.83 -9.55 8.38
N LYS A 74 30.17 -9.24 7.25
CA LYS A 74 30.35 -9.93 5.95
C LYS A 74 30.11 -9.00 4.75
N ARG A 75 30.91 -9.16 3.72
CA ARG A 75 31.08 -8.51 2.39
C ARG A 75 29.88 -7.86 1.66
N GLU A 76 28.73 -7.67 2.30
CA GLU A 76 27.58 -6.89 1.78
C GLU A 76 27.55 -5.48 2.40
N GLU A 77 28.65 -5.09 3.06
CA GLU A 77 28.87 -3.81 3.71
C GLU A 77 28.70 -2.68 2.68
N GLY A 78 27.66 -1.89 2.85
CA GLY A 78 27.35 -0.74 2.01
C GLY A 78 26.03 -0.79 1.28
N ASN A 79 25.35 -1.96 1.22
CA ASN A 79 24.08 -2.09 0.53
C ASN A 79 22.85 -2.15 1.44
N VAL A 80 23.03 -2.11 2.77
CA VAL A 80 21.95 -2.07 3.76
C VAL A 80 22.09 -0.87 4.67
N THR A 81 21.02 -0.09 4.80
CA THR A 81 20.90 0.95 5.82
C THR A 81 19.67 0.63 6.67
N VAL A 82 19.84 0.47 7.97
CA VAL A 82 18.75 0.20 8.91
C VAL A 82 18.42 1.47 9.68
N ILE A 83 17.13 1.83 9.67
CA ILE A 83 16.57 2.97 10.41
C ILE A 83 15.67 2.42 11.50
N GLU A 84 16.03 2.66 12.76
CA GLU A 84 15.13 2.40 13.88
C GLU A 84 14.01 3.43 13.89
N GLY A 85 12.75 2.98 13.76
CA GLY A 85 11.61 3.91 13.78
C GLY A 85 10.28 3.29 13.36
N ASP A 86 9.23 4.05 13.61
CA ASP A 86 7.89 3.71 13.15
C ASP A 86 7.71 4.13 11.68
N ALA A 87 7.51 3.15 10.79
CA ALA A 87 7.33 3.40 9.37
C ALA A 87 6.16 4.36 9.05
N LEU A 88 5.16 4.47 9.93
CA LEU A 88 4.08 5.45 9.78
C LEU A 88 4.54 6.89 10.06
N ARG A 89 5.59 7.09 10.86
CA ARG A 89 6.09 8.42 11.27
C ARG A 89 7.34 8.87 10.51
N VAL A 90 8.19 7.92 10.13
CA VAL A 90 9.43 8.20 9.38
C VAL A 90 9.08 8.74 7.99
N ASP A 91 9.73 9.81 7.56
CA ASP A 91 9.63 10.27 6.16
C ASP A 91 10.45 9.38 5.25
N TRP A 92 9.77 8.57 4.43
CA TRP A 92 10.39 7.59 3.54
C TRP A 92 11.28 8.23 2.49
N HIS A 93 10.87 9.39 1.95
CA HIS A 93 11.60 10.08 0.89
C HIS A 93 12.91 10.66 1.43
N SER A 94 12.86 11.33 2.57
CA SER A 94 14.05 11.88 3.22
C SER A 94 15.04 10.78 3.60
N VAL A 95 14.55 9.66 4.13
CA VAL A 95 15.40 8.52 4.50
C VAL A 95 16.05 7.89 3.27
N VAL A 96 15.30 7.64 2.20
CA VAL A 96 15.86 7.10 0.97
C VAL A 96 16.85 8.09 0.35
N ALA A 97 16.52 9.38 0.31
CA ALA A 97 17.39 10.41 -0.25
C ALA A 97 18.72 10.50 0.50
N SER A 98 18.71 10.38 1.84
CA SER A 98 19.92 10.46 2.67
C SER A 98 20.89 9.30 2.43
N THR A 99 20.45 8.19 1.85
CA THR A 99 21.28 7.02 1.54
C THR A 99 21.88 7.06 0.13
N LEU A 100 21.50 8.07 -0.68
CA LEU A 100 21.99 8.22 -2.04
C LEU A 100 23.18 9.19 -2.12
N PRO A 101 24.11 8.99 -3.07
CA PRO A 101 25.16 9.97 -3.32
C PRO A 101 24.54 11.33 -3.72
N SER A 102 25.09 12.42 -3.16
CA SER A 102 24.61 13.80 -3.38
C SER A 102 24.55 14.24 -4.85
N SER A 103 25.26 13.52 -5.74
CA SER A 103 25.28 13.78 -7.19
C SER A 103 24.03 13.27 -7.95
N ARG A 104 23.14 12.50 -7.29
CA ARG A 104 21.91 12.00 -7.94
C ARG A 104 20.71 12.88 -7.61
N PHE A 105 20.50 13.89 -8.43
CA PHE A 105 19.28 14.69 -8.35
C PHE A 105 18.61 14.74 -9.75
N PRO A 106 17.29 14.49 -9.88
CA PRO A 106 16.34 14.10 -8.82
C PRO A 106 16.64 12.70 -8.26
N PRO A 107 16.28 12.42 -7.01
CA PRO A 107 16.49 11.09 -6.44
C PRO A 107 15.76 10.04 -7.29
N PRO A 108 16.42 8.91 -7.61
CA PRO A 108 15.78 7.87 -8.40
C PRO A 108 14.54 7.33 -7.67
N ARG A 109 13.55 6.92 -8.43
CA ARG A 109 12.38 6.23 -7.87
C ARG A 109 12.86 4.97 -7.14
N PHE A 110 12.36 4.76 -5.93
CA PHE A 110 12.61 3.56 -5.14
C PHE A 110 11.40 2.62 -5.19
N SER A 111 11.61 1.36 -4.86
CA SER A 111 10.54 0.38 -4.65
C SER A 111 10.28 0.19 -3.17
N VAL A 112 9.06 -0.19 -2.80
CA VAL A 112 8.68 -0.46 -1.40
C VAL A 112 8.28 -1.93 -1.27
N VAL A 113 8.76 -2.59 -0.24
CA VAL A 113 8.40 -3.98 0.05
C VAL A 113 8.23 -4.20 1.55
N GLY A 114 7.42 -5.18 1.95
CA GLY A 114 7.36 -5.56 3.35
C GLY A 114 6.36 -6.67 3.67
N ASN A 115 6.65 -7.39 4.75
CA ASN A 115 5.69 -8.26 5.43
C ASN A 115 4.97 -7.42 6.48
N ILE A 116 3.83 -6.85 6.10
CA ILE A 116 3.19 -5.77 6.87
C ILE A 116 2.39 -6.31 8.06
N PRO A 117 2.61 -5.77 9.29
CA PRO A 117 1.73 -6.06 10.42
C PRO A 117 0.29 -5.69 10.09
N TYR A 118 -0.65 -6.61 10.37
CA TYR A 118 -2.02 -6.51 9.88
C TYR A 118 -2.77 -5.27 10.38
N ASN A 119 -2.48 -4.84 11.61
CA ASN A 119 -3.12 -3.69 12.25
C ASN A 119 -2.75 -2.34 11.63
N ILE A 120 -1.67 -2.25 10.85
CA ILE A 120 -1.21 -1.01 10.22
C ILE A 120 -1.24 -1.07 8.68
N THR A 121 -1.83 -2.11 8.10
CA THR A 121 -1.86 -2.30 6.64
C THR A 121 -2.48 -1.11 5.90
N SER A 122 -3.68 -0.66 6.32
CA SER A 122 -4.37 0.45 5.63
C SER A 122 -3.58 1.77 5.72
N PRO A 123 -3.13 2.24 6.91
CA PRO A 123 -2.33 3.46 6.97
C PRO A 123 -0.99 3.36 6.24
N LEU A 124 -0.36 2.18 6.16
CA LEU A 124 0.86 2.01 5.37
C LEU A 124 0.59 2.07 3.87
N LEU A 125 -0.50 1.48 3.41
CA LEU A 125 -0.93 1.60 2.02
C LEU A 125 -1.18 3.06 1.62
N GLU A 126 -1.85 3.82 2.49
CA GLU A 126 -2.08 5.25 2.28
C GLU A 126 -0.77 6.02 2.20
N LYS A 127 0.14 5.75 3.12
CA LYS A 127 1.47 6.37 3.13
C LYS A 127 2.27 6.02 1.87
N ALA A 128 2.21 4.77 1.42
CA ALA A 128 2.89 4.33 0.20
C ALA A 128 2.36 5.00 -1.08
N LEU A 129 1.13 5.54 -1.02
CA LEU A 129 0.52 6.31 -2.10
C LEU A 129 0.67 7.83 -1.93
N THR A 130 1.45 8.27 -0.94
CA THR A 130 1.81 9.70 -0.80
C THR A 130 2.96 10.02 -1.75
N PRO A 131 2.83 11.04 -2.61
CA PRO A 131 3.88 11.42 -3.55
C PRO A 131 5.16 11.96 -2.91
N PRO A 132 6.27 11.80 -3.64
CA PRO A 132 6.45 11.14 -4.94
C PRO A 132 6.26 9.62 -4.84
N LEU A 133 5.48 9.05 -5.78
CA LEU A 133 5.10 7.65 -5.72
C LEU A 133 6.31 6.72 -5.96
N PRO A 134 6.43 5.59 -5.23
CA PRO A 134 7.44 4.58 -5.51
C PRO A 134 7.20 3.96 -6.90
N ARG A 135 8.22 3.30 -7.46
CA ARG A 135 8.11 2.59 -8.74
C ARG A 135 7.12 1.42 -8.66
N VAL A 136 7.19 0.68 -7.58
CA VAL A 136 6.32 -0.46 -7.27
C VAL A 136 6.23 -0.64 -5.76
N ILE A 137 5.10 -1.14 -5.29
CA ILE A 137 4.85 -1.51 -3.90
C ILE A 137 4.51 -3.00 -3.88
N VAL A 138 5.23 -3.81 -3.11
CA VAL A 138 4.96 -5.24 -2.93
C VAL A 138 4.76 -5.51 -1.44
N PHE A 139 3.53 -5.79 -1.04
CA PHE A 139 3.20 -6.06 0.36
C PHE A 139 2.61 -7.45 0.55
N LEU A 140 3.05 -8.11 1.60
CA LEU A 140 2.40 -9.30 2.15
C LEU A 140 1.43 -8.81 3.23
N VAL A 141 0.13 -9.01 3.01
CA VAL A 141 -0.97 -8.53 3.85
C VAL A 141 -1.96 -9.65 4.14
N GLN A 142 -2.95 -9.44 5.02
CA GLN A 142 -4.03 -10.42 5.20
C GLN A 142 -4.73 -10.69 3.87
N LYS A 143 -5.05 -11.97 3.63
CA LYS A 143 -5.73 -12.38 2.38
C LYS A 143 -7.03 -11.61 2.13
N GLU A 144 -7.83 -11.36 3.17
CA GLU A 144 -9.06 -10.58 3.06
C GLU A 144 -8.80 -9.15 2.57
N VAL A 145 -7.74 -8.50 3.07
CA VAL A 145 -7.36 -7.14 2.66
C VAL A 145 -6.89 -7.14 1.20
N ALA A 146 -6.06 -8.12 0.82
CA ALA A 146 -5.62 -8.28 -0.57
C ALA A 146 -6.81 -8.51 -1.52
N ASP A 147 -7.75 -9.39 -1.15
CA ASP A 147 -8.94 -9.68 -1.93
C ASP A 147 -9.83 -8.43 -2.09
N ARG A 148 -9.96 -7.62 -1.03
CA ARG A 148 -10.69 -6.35 -1.06
C ARG A 148 -10.04 -5.33 -1.98
N ILE A 149 -8.73 -5.14 -1.88
CA ILE A 149 -7.99 -4.19 -2.72
C ILE A 149 -8.09 -4.57 -4.20
N ALA A 150 -8.00 -5.86 -4.53
CA ALA A 150 -8.03 -6.37 -5.89
C ALA A 150 -9.46 -6.61 -6.44
N SER A 151 -10.50 -6.37 -5.64
CA SER A 151 -11.87 -6.66 -6.05
C SER A 151 -12.36 -5.69 -7.13
N PRO A 152 -13.09 -6.17 -8.16
CA PRO A 152 -13.70 -5.32 -9.18
C PRO A 152 -14.98 -4.65 -8.65
N PRO A 153 -15.43 -3.56 -9.31
CA PRO A 153 -16.74 -2.98 -9.09
C PRO A 153 -17.87 -4.02 -9.14
N GLY A 154 -18.87 -3.87 -8.30
CA GLY A 154 -20.01 -4.78 -8.18
C GLY A 154 -19.76 -6.01 -7.34
N SER A 155 -18.54 -6.28 -6.89
CA SER A 155 -18.27 -7.39 -5.99
C SER A 155 -18.70 -7.04 -4.54
N ARG A 156 -19.06 -8.07 -3.77
CA ARG A 156 -19.53 -7.92 -2.39
C ARG A 156 -18.49 -7.28 -1.45
N ILE A 157 -17.19 -7.45 -1.74
CA ILE A 157 -16.09 -6.95 -0.92
C ILE A 157 -15.47 -5.66 -1.44
N TYR A 158 -15.91 -5.18 -2.60
CA TYR A 158 -15.50 -3.90 -3.16
C TYR A 158 -15.93 -2.73 -2.27
N GLY A 159 -15.06 -1.74 -2.11
CA GLY A 159 -15.33 -0.61 -1.23
C GLY A 159 -14.32 0.51 -1.33
N ALA A 160 -14.36 1.43 -0.37
CA ALA A 160 -13.53 2.63 -0.40
C ALA A 160 -12.01 2.33 -0.55
N LEU A 161 -11.51 1.28 0.10
CA LEU A 161 -10.11 0.86 -0.03
C LEU A 161 -9.78 0.41 -1.47
N SER A 162 -10.69 -0.36 -2.10
CA SER A 162 -10.54 -0.80 -3.49
C SER A 162 -10.47 0.40 -4.43
N VAL A 163 -11.45 1.31 -4.33
CA VAL A 163 -11.53 2.53 -5.15
C VAL A 163 -10.29 3.40 -4.97
N GLY A 164 -9.90 3.69 -3.72
CA GLY A 164 -8.77 4.59 -3.44
C GLY A 164 -7.46 4.08 -4.01
N ILE A 165 -7.19 2.77 -3.89
CA ILE A 165 -5.94 2.18 -4.41
C ILE A 165 -5.99 2.04 -5.92
N GLN A 166 -7.11 1.55 -6.50
CA GLN A 166 -7.25 1.35 -7.94
C GLN A 166 -7.30 2.68 -8.73
N ALA A 167 -7.66 3.79 -8.09
CA ALA A 167 -7.59 5.11 -8.71
C ALA A 167 -6.14 5.59 -8.92
N ALA A 168 -5.19 5.08 -8.14
CA ALA A 168 -3.78 5.47 -8.19
C ALA A 168 -2.85 4.39 -8.75
N CYS A 169 -3.24 3.10 -8.67
CA CYS A 169 -2.40 1.97 -9.01
C CYS A 169 -3.13 0.88 -9.78
N ARG A 170 -2.39 0.20 -10.66
CA ARG A 170 -2.75 -1.15 -11.10
C ARG A 170 -2.50 -2.11 -9.94
N VAL A 171 -3.50 -2.93 -9.62
CA VAL A 171 -3.48 -3.88 -8.51
C VAL A 171 -3.37 -5.30 -9.02
N GLU A 172 -2.41 -6.06 -8.50
CA GLU A 172 -2.22 -7.47 -8.80
C GLU A 172 -2.13 -8.26 -7.49
N LYS A 173 -3.04 -9.21 -7.26
CA LYS A 173 -2.87 -10.21 -6.20
C LYS A 173 -2.09 -11.39 -6.78
N LEU A 174 -0.84 -11.57 -6.34
CA LEU A 174 0.10 -12.49 -6.98
C LEU A 174 -0.09 -13.94 -6.50
N PHE A 175 -0.07 -14.15 -5.18
CA PHE A 175 -0.25 -15.49 -4.60
C PHE A 175 -0.64 -15.41 -3.12
N THR A 176 -1.20 -16.52 -2.64
CA THR A 176 -1.58 -16.69 -1.23
C THR A 176 -0.45 -17.39 -0.47
N VAL A 177 -0.22 -16.94 0.77
CA VAL A 177 0.71 -17.53 1.72
C VAL A 177 -0.07 -18.09 2.90
N LYS A 178 0.05 -19.40 3.15
CA LYS A 178 -0.66 -20.06 4.23
C LYS A 178 -0.17 -19.62 5.61
N ALA A 179 -1.08 -19.53 6.58
CA ALA A 179 -0.78 -19.13 7.94
C ALA A 179 0.35 -19.97 8.57
N GLY A 180 0.44 -21.27 8.21
CA GLY A 180 1.49 -22.18 8.68
C GLY A 180 2.91 -21.84 8.27
N ALA A 181 3.12 -20.94 7.27
CA ALA A 181 4.43 -20.49 6.83
C ALA A 181 5.08 -19.48 7.82
N PHE A 182 4.32 -18.98 8.78
CA PHE A 182 4.77 -17.96 9.72
C PHE A 182 5.07 -18.52 11.12
N ARG A 183 5.93 -17.84 11.86
CA ARG A 183 6.23 -18.09 13.28
C ARG A 183 6.19 -16.78 14.08
N PRO A 184 5.26 -16.61 15.04
CA PRO A 184 4.08 -17.45 15.31
C PRO A 184 3.11 -17.43 14.12
N SER A 185 2.30 -18.50 13.96
CA SER A 185 1.28 -18.56 12.91
C SER A 185 0.17 -17.54 13.18
N PRO A 186 -0.23 -16.73 12.18
CA PRO A 186 -1.41 -15.88 12.28
C PRO A 186 -2.71 -16.72 12.23
N LYS A 187 -3.84 -16.07 12.56
CA LYS A 187 -5.15 -16.74 12.53
C LYS A 187 -5.72 -16.92 11.11
N VAL A 188 -5.18 -16.20 10.13
CA VAL A 188 -5.69 -16.14 8.75
C VAL A 188 -4.54 -16.23 7.75
N ASP A 189 -4.84 -16.71 6.55
CA ASP A 189 -3.90 -16.71 5.44
C ASP A 189 -3.55 -15.27 5.04
N SER A 190 -2.38 -15.10 4.44
CA SER A 190 -1.90 -13.86 3.83
C SER A 190 -1.93 -13.95 2.31
N ALA A 191 -1.76 -12.82 1.65
CA ALA A 191 -1.52 -12.78 0.21
C ALA A 191 -0.53 -11.67 -0.13
N VAL A 192 0.25 -11.89 -1.17
CA VAL A 192 1.16 -10.90 -1.73
C VAL A 192 0.40 -10.10 -2.78
N ILE A 193 0.42 -8.79 -2.61
CA ILE A 193 -0.09 -7.82 -3.58
C ILE A 193 1.05 -7.03 -4.19
N ARG A 194 0.90 -6.69 -5.46
CA ARG A 194 1.76 -5.77 -6.18
C ARG A 194 0.92 -4.59 -6.65
N LEU A 195 1.35 -3.39 -6.28
CA LEU A 195 0.72 -2.14 -6.69
C LEU A 195 1.73 -1.40 -7.57
N THR A 196 1.34 -1.15 -8.82
CA THR A 196 2.15 -0.37 -9.77
C THR A 196 1.43 0.96 -9.99
N PRO A 197 2.00 2.09 -9.54
CA PRO A 197 1.40 3.40 -9.78
C PRO A 197 1.08 3.63 -11.25
N LEU A 198 -0.09 4.18 -11.52
CA LEU A 198 -0.51 4.55 -12.87
C LEU A 198 0.34 5.71 -13.37
N ALA A 199 0.68 5.69 -14.67
CA ALA A 199 1.40 6.81 -15.30
C ALA A 199 0.57 8.11 -15.22
N GLN A 200 -0.75 7.97 -15.29
CA GLN A 200 -1.73 9.03 -15.09
C GLN A 200 -2.76 8.55 -14.08
N PRO A 201 -2.63 8.92 -12.80
CA PRO A 201 -3.65 8.65 -11.79
C PRO A 201 -5.00 9.25 -12.19
N LEU A 202 -6.10 8.59 -11.80
CA LEU A 202 -7.45 9.05 -12.12
C LEU A 202 -7.81 10.40 -11.46
N VAL A 203 -7.07 10.77 -10.42
CA VAL A 203 -7.25 12.01 -9.66
C VAL A 203 -5.87 12.65 -9.48
N PRO A 204 -5.75 13.97 -9.68
CA PRO A 204 -4.52 14.69 -9.38
C PRO A 204 -4.05 14.44 -7.94
N VAL A 205 -2.74 14.44 -7.76
CA VAL A 205 -2.10 14.13 -6.47
C VAL A 205 -2.60 15.07 -5.35
N GLU A 206 -2.78 16.34 -5.67
CA GLU A 206 -3.25 17.38 -4.77
C GLU A 206 -4.67 17.10 -4.27
N GLN A 207 -5.46 16.41 -5.08
CA GLN A 207 -6.84 16.04 -4.77
C GLN A 207 -6.98 14.64 -4.16
N ALA A 208 -5.91 13.85 -4.06
CA ALA A 208 -5.97 12.47 -3.57
C ALA A 208 -6.62 12.36 -2.17
N GLY A 209 -6.32 13.31 -1.28
CA GLY A 209 -6.91 13.37 0.05
C GLY A 209 -8.42 13.68 0.03
N ALA A 210 -8.86 14.62 -0.84
CA ALA A 210 -10.26 14.97 -1.03
C ALA A 210 -11.03 13.79 -1.65
N PHE A 211 -10.47 13.18 -2.68
CA PHE A 211 -11.02 11.98 -3.31
C PHE A 211 -11.27 10.86 -2.31
N ARG A 212 -10.27 10.57 -1.49
CA ARG A 212 -10.40 9.54 -0.47
C ARG A 212 -11.54 9.84 0.52
N ARG A 213 -11.61 11.07 1.04
CA ARG A 213 -12.69 11.47 1.97
C ARG A 213 -14.06 11.33 1.31
N PHE A 214 -14.19 11.79 0.07
CA PHE A 214 -15.41 11.67 -0.72
C PHE A 214 -15.84 10.21 -0.91
N VAL A 215 -14.91 9.34 -1.33
CA VAL A 215 -15.18 7.92 -1.52
C VAL A 215 -15.57 7.24 -0.20
N VAL A 216 -14.85 7.50 0.90
CA VAL A 216 -15.20 6.97 2.24
C VAL A 216 -16.59 7.41 2.66
N ALA A 217 -16.96 8.68 2.43
CA ALA A 217 -18.29 9.20 2.73
C ALA A 217 -19.38 8.48 1.89
N CYS A 218 -19.15 8.28 0.60
CA CYS A 218 -20.08 7.51 -0.25
C CYS A 218 -20.27 6.07 0.24
N PHE A 219 -19.20 5.40 0.71
CA PHE A 219 -19.26 4.04 1.22
C PHE A 219 -19.72 3.91 2.68
N SER A 220 -19.82 5.00 3.43
CA SER A 220 -20.36 4.98 4.81
C SER A 220 -21.80 4.53 4.85
N GLN A 221 -22.54 4.70 3.75
CA GLN A 221 -23.94 4.32 3.57
C GLN A 221 -24.15 3.24 2.51
N ARG A 222 -23.38 2.14 2.56
CA ARG A 222 -23.36 1.05 1.55
C ARG A 222 -24.74 0.54 1.10
N ARG A 223 -25.74 0.55 1.97
CA ARG A 223 -27.10 0.06 1.66
C ARG A 223 -27.98 1.11 0.98
N LYS A 224 -27.56 2.36 0.91
CA LYS A 224 -28.32 3.45 0.28
C LYS A 224 -28.06 3.50 -1.24
N GLN A 225 -29.02 4.05 -1.96
CA GLN A 225 -28.88 4.38 -3.37
C GLN A 225 -27.82 5.46 -3.56
N LEU A 226 -27.21 5.51 -4.75
CA LEU A 226 -26.12 6.42 -5.11
C LEU A 226 -26.47 7.88 -4.82
N ARG A 227 -27.70 8.32 -5.19
CA ARG A 227 -28.17 9.69 -4.90
C ARG A 227 -28.06 10.05 -3.42
N ASN A 228 -28.43 9.14 -2.53
CA ASN A 228 -28.39 9.39 -1.09
C ASN A 228 -26.96 9.33 -0.54
N ALA A 229 -26.13 8.42 -1.07
CA ALA A 229 -24.73 8.28 -0.65
C ALA A 229 -23.92 9.50 -1.04
N VAL A 230 -24.06 9.97 -2.29
CA VAL A 230 -23.39 11.18 -2.80
C VAL A 230 -23.95 12.42 -2.12
N ALA A 231 -25.28 12.55 -1.95
CA ALA A 231 -25.90 13.68 -1.24
C ALA A 231 -25.33 13.86 0.17
N GLY A 232 -25.19 12.74 0.91
CA GLY A 232 -24.53 12.76 2.23
C GLY A 232 -23.05 13.12 2.20
N ALA A 233 -22.34 12.79 1.10
CA ALA A 233 -20.92 13.12 0.94
C ALA A 233 -20.69 14.60 0.62
N VAL A 234 -21.61 15.24 -0.14
CA VAL A 234 -21.47 16.63 -0.61
C VAL A 234 -22.35 17.63 0.16
N GLY A 235 -23.19 17.18 1.10
CA GLY A 235 -24.06 18.04 1.91
C GLY A 235 -25.17 18.69 1.10
N ARG A 236 -25.76 17.95 0.12
CA ARG A 236 -26.84 18.46 -0.75
C ARG A 236 -28.08 17.59 -0.66
N GLU A 237 -29.21 18.12 -1.13
CA GLU A 237 -30.48 17.40 -1.19
C GLU A 237 -30.40 16.23 -2.21
N PRO A 238 -30.92 15.02 -1.87
CA PRO A 238 -30.89 13.86 -2.75
C PRO A 238 -31.56 14.06 -4.11
N ALA A 239 -32.56 14.93 -4.21
CA ALA A 239 -33.24 15.24 -5.47
C ALA A 239 -32.30 15.98 -6.43
N VAL A 240 -31.61 17.01 -5.94
CA VAL A 240 -30.61 17.78 -6.71
C VAL A 240 -29.49 16.88 -7.21
N VAL A 241 -28.98 16.02 -6.31
CA VAL A 241 -27.94 15.06 -6.68
C VAL A 241 -28.44 14.02 -7.70
N ALA A 242 -29.70 13.57 -7.62
CA ALA A 242 -30.26 12.65 -8.60
C ALA A 242 -30.29 13.24 -10.01
N ASP A 243 -30.66 14.52 -10.15
CA ASP A 243 -30.68 15.20 -11.45
C ASP A 243 -29.26 15.37 -12.01
N ALA A 244 -28.31 15.75 -11.17
CA ALA A 244 -26.91 15.83 -11.57
C ALA A 244 -26.33 14.47 -11.99
N LEU A 245 -26.64 13.40 -11.25
CA LEU A 245 -26.22 12.05 -11.61
C LEU A 245 -26.74 11.64 -12.99
N ARG A 246 -28.02 11.93 -13.30
CA ARG A 246 -28.60 11.66 -14.63
C ARG A 246 -27.90 12.47 -15.72
N ALA A 247 -27.62 13.75 -15.47
CA ALA A 247 -26.89 14.60 -16.41
C ALA A 247 -25.47 14.07 -16.70
N LEU A 248 -24.81 13.45 -15.68
CA LEU A 248 -23.53 12.79 -15.82
C LEU A 248 -23.61 11.38 -16.42
N GLY A 249 -24.80 10.87 -16.72
CA GLY A 249 -25.02 9.53 -17.28
C GLY A 249 -25.04 8.40 -16.25
N PHE A 250 -25.24 8.70 -14.96
CA PHE A 250 -25.38 7.69 -13.91
C PHE A 250 -26.84 7.43 -13.55
N ASP A 251 -27.15 6.17 -13.26
CA ASP A 251 -28.43 5.82 -12.64
C ASP A 251 -28.39 6.14 -11.13
N PRO A 252 -29.23 7.10 -10.64
CA PRO A 252 -29.25 7.50 -9.23
C PRO A 252 -29.69 6.39 -8.26
N THR A 253 -30.27 5.32 -8.76
CA THR A 253 -30.78 4.19 -7.95
C THR A 253 -29.74 3.11 -7.71
N LEU A 254 -28.61 3.12 -8.44
CA LEU A 254 -27.50 2.21 -8.20
C LEU A 254 -26.96 2.36 -6.76
N ARG A 255 -26.08 1.46 -6.38
CA ARG A 255 -25.31 1.57 -5.15
C ARG A 255 -23.86 1.96 -5.44
N PRO A 256 -23.15 2.63 -4.50
CA PRO A 256 -21.77 3.03 -4.70
C PRO A 256 -20.84 1.90 -5.15
N GLU A 257 -21.05 0.67 -4.66
CA GLU A 257 -20.22 -0.47 -5.05
C GLU A 257 -20.32 -0.88 -6.53
N ARG A 258 -21.25 -0.33 -7.29
CA ARG A 258 -21.39 -0.59 -8.72
C ARG A 258 -20.54 0.32 -9.59
N LEU A 259 -20.02 1.39 -9.03
CA LEU A 259 -19.22 2.40 -9.74
C LEU A 259 -17.75 2.00 -9.82
N ALA A 260 -17.13 2.25 -10.97
CA ALA A 260 -15.70 2.12 -11.15
C ALA A 260 -14.94 3.29 -10.49
N PRO A 261 -13.62 3.15 -10.19
CA PRO A 261 -12.82 4.26 -9.64
C PRO A 261 -12.88 5.54 -10.47
N ALA A 262 -12.92 5.43 -11.80
CA ALA A 262 -13.05 6.57 -12.72
C ALA A 262 -14.40 7.31 -12.56
N ASP A 263 -15.46 6.60 -12.23
CA ASP A 263 -16.77 7.21 -12.00
C ASP A 263 -16.76 8.07 -10.73
N PHE A 264 -16.11 7.61 -9.66
CA PHE A 264 -15.90 8.40 -8.45
C PHE A 264 -15.04 9.65 -8.70
N ALA A 265 -14.03 9.56 -9.58
CA ALA A 265 -13.23 10.73 -9.97
C ALA A 265 -14.10 11.78 -10.71
N ARG A 266 -14.97 11.35 -11.62
CA ARG A 266 -15.92 12.24 -12.29
C ARG A 266 -16.92 12.88 -11.32
N LEU A 267 -17.39 12.13 -10.33
CA LEU A 267 -18.29 12.65 -9.30
C LEU A 267 -17.59 13.65 -8.37
N LEU A 268 -16.31 13.46 -8.04
CA LEU A 268 -15.54 14.43 -7.28
C LEU A 268 -15.41 15.75 -8.06
N ILE A 269 -15.00 15.69 -9.34
CA ILE A 269 -14.86 16.88 -10.19
C ILE A 269 -16.18 17.66 -10.25
N TRP A 270 -17.32 16.98 -10.39
CA TRP A 270 -18.61 17.62 -10.32
C TRP A 270 -18.88 18.25 -8.96
N SER A 271 -18.53 17.57 -7.86
CA SER A 271 -18.77 18.10 -6.51
C SER A 271 -17.96 19.35 -6.18
N ASP A 272 -16.81 19.53 -6.80
CA ASP A 272 -15.96 20.72 -6.62
C ASP A 272 -16.50 21.97 -7.36
N GLN A 273 -17.53 21.78 -8.20
CA GLN A 273 -18.20 22.87 -8.94
C GLN A 273 -19.49 23.38 -8.23
N LEU A 274 -19.83 22.78 -7.07
CA LEU A 274 -21.01 23.13 -6.26
C LEU A 274 -20.72 24.21 -5.23
#